data_8ebbf7302a3a190b6886718da3d7a28e
#
_entry.id   8ebbf7302a3a190b6886718da3d7a28e
#
_cell.length_a   1.000
_cell.length_b   1.000
_cell.length_c   1.000
_cell.angle_alpha   90.00
_cell.angle_beta   90.00
_cell.angle_gamma   90.00
#
_symmetry.space_group_name_H-M   'P 1'
#
loop_
_entity.id
_entity.type
_entity.pdbx_description
1 polymer ?
#
loop_
_entity_poly.entity_id
_entity_poly.type
_entity_poly.pdbx_seq_one_letter_code
_entity_poly.pdbx_strand_id
1 'polypeptide(L)'
;MSDLYNEGRTSTAGEIEPVYDVQKVSNRDKYFQEFREFDYGLDIESNIILVQDEISQGLTFDVISKVRLLRKINPELKSITMLLNSPGGDVVETLGLIDYIRTLKDNDGITTNIVCRGSAMSAAALLLAAGTGLRAASKHSKIMVHQLSTFNMGKLEDVKSNAKFAEQLED
;
A
#
# COMPACT_ATOMS: atom_id res chain seq x y z
N MET A 1 -33.89 -10.17 18.69
CA MET A 1 -32.91 -10.98 17.91
C MET A 1 -33.57 -12.18 17.25
N SER A 2 -34.80 -12.04 16.74
CA SER A 2 -35.60 -13.18 16.25
C SER A 2 -36.28 -12.93 14.90
N ASP A 3 -35.86 -11.93 14.11
CA ASP A 3 -36.61 -11.58 12.88
C ASP A 3 -35.76 -11.59 11.61
N LEU A 4 -34.77 -12.52 11.51
CA LEU A 4 -33.91 -12.65 10.34
C LEU A 4 -34.18 -13.85 9.45
N TYR A 5 -35.23 -14.67 9.76
CA TYR A 5 -35.65 -15.76 8.91
C TYR A 5 -37.11 -15.58 8.54
N ASN A 6 -37.37 -14.92 7.43
CA ASN A 6 -38.68 -14.92 6.81
C ASN A 6 -38.71 -16.09 5.81
N GLU A 7 -39.56 -17.07 6.12
CA GLU A 7 -39.72 -18.27 5.33
C GLU A 7 -40.21 -17.95 3.91
N GLY A 8 -39.51 -18.53 2.93
CA GLY A 8 -39.83 -18.39 1.52
C GLY A 8 -41.22 -18.92 1.18
N ARG A 9 -42.05 -18.09 0.57
CA ARG A 9 -43.26 -18.54 -0.10
C ARG A 9 -42.86 -19.10 -1.46
N THR A 10 -43.11 -20.40 -1.66
CA THR A 10 -43.02 -21.06 -2.95
C THR A 10 -44.14 -20.58 -3.85
N SER A 11 -43.85 -19.94 -4.96
CA SER A 11 -44.79 -19.74 -6.06
C SER A 11 -44.88 -21.01 -6.90
N THR A 12 -46.00 -21.23 -7.53
CA THR A 12 -46.39 -22.46 -8.23
C THR A 12 -45.63 -22.80 -9.50
N ALA A 13 -44.44 -22.19 -9.72
CA ALA A 13 -43.62 -22.42 -10.90
C ALA A 13 -42.15 -22.82 -10.61
N GLY A 14 -41.79 -23.11 -9.37
CA GLY A 14 -40.44 -23.66 -9.08
C GLY A 14 -39.26 -22.73 -9.29
N GLU A 15 -39.47 -21.45 -9.58
CA GLU A 15 -38.40 -20.45 -9.65
C GLU A 15 -38.20 -19.80 -8.27
N ILE A 16 -37.05 -20.04 -7.67
CA ILE A 16 -36.62 -19.33 -6.46
C ILE A 16 -36.17 -17.95 -6.92
N GLU A 17 -37.00 -16.95 -6.70
CA GLU A 17 -36.54 -15.57 -6.89
C GLU A 17 -35.39 -15.30 -5.89
N PRO A 18 -34.27 -14.69 -6.37
CA PRO A 18 -33.18 -14.35 -5.48
C PRO A 18 -33.65 -13.27 -4.48
N VAL A 19 -33.61 -13.59 -3.20
CA VAL A 19 -34.00 -12.70 -2.07
C VAL A 19 -33.06 -11.52 -1.91
N TYR A 20 -32.16 -11.29 -2.84
CA TYR A 20 -31.18 -10.19 -2.75
C TYR A 20 -31.62 -9.02 -3.61
N ASP A 21 -31.93 -7.91 -2.94
CA ASP A 21 -32.11 -6.62 -3.59
C ASP A 21 -30.76 -6.15 -4.17
N VAL A 22 -30.60 -6.27 -5.48
CA VAL A 22 -29.37 -5.91 -6.21
C VAL A 22 -28.98 -4.45 -5.97
N GLN A 23 -29.94 -3.55 -5.74
CA GLN A 23 -29.65 -2.15 -5.40
C GLN A 23 -29.05 -2.00 -4.00
N LYS A 24 -29.47 -2.82 -3.02
CA LYS A 24 -28.87 -2.83 -1.67
C LYS A 24 -27.44 -3.37 -1.68
N VAL A 25 -27.15 -4.36 -2.53
CA VAL A 25 -25.79 -4.88 -2.71
C VAL A 25 -24.90 -3.82 -3.34
N SER A 26 -25.36 -3.14 -4.37
CA SER A 26 -24.65 -2.06 -5.05
C SER A 26 -24.34 -0.87 -4.10
N ASN A 27 -25.29 -0.45 -3.26
CA ASN A 27 -25.06 0.59 -2.27
C ASN A 27 -24.05 0.14 -1.19
N ARG A 28 -24.13 -1.12 -0.75
CA ARG A 28 -23.20 -1.68 0.23
C ARG A 28 -21.77 -1.73 -0.31
N ASP A 29 -21.61 -2.08 -1.58
CA ASP A 29 -20.30 -2.10 -2.24
C ASP A 29 -19.74 -0.69 -2.39
N LYS A 30 -20.56 0.30 -2.71
CA LYS A 30 -20.18 1.71 -2.77
C LYS A 30 -19.72 2.23 -1.39
N TYR A 31 -20.47 1.97 -0.31
CA TYR A 31 -20.05 2.33 1.04
C TYR A 31 -18.76 1.63 1.46
N PHE A 32 -18.55 0.39 1.02
CA PHE A 32 -17.34 -0.36 1.32
C PHE A 32 -16.12 0.19 0.56
N GLN A 33 -16.31 0.71 -0.65
CA GLN A 33 -15.27 1.40 -1.41
C GLN A 33 -14.92 2.75 -0.78
N GLU A 34 -15.91 3.59 -0.47
CA GLU A 34 -15.73 4.87 0.21
C GLU A 34 -15.01 4.70 1.56
N PHE A 35 -15.40 3.70 2.35
CA PHE A 35 -14.76 3.37 3.62
C PHE A 35 -13.28 3.01 3.45
N ARG A 36 -12.94 2.20 2.44
CA ARG A 36 -11.55 1.82 2.16
C ARG A 36 -10.71 3.00 1.70
N GLU A 37 -11.25 3.84 0.85
CA GLU A 37 -10.57 5.03 0.36
C GLU A 37 -10.28 6.00 1.50
N PHE A 38 -11.26 6.23 2.36
CA PHE A 38 -11.17 7.21 3.44
C PHE A 38 -10.35 6.72 4.62
N ASP A 39 -10.58 5.50 5.11
CA ASP A 39 -9.95 4.99 6.33
C ASP A 39 -8.62 4.28 6.07
N TYR A 40 -8.43 3.70 4.89
CA TYR A 40 -7.25 2.91 4.57
C TYR A 40 -6.34 3.52 3.50
N GLY A 41 -6.70 4.66 2.93
CA GLY A 41 -5.90 5.32 1.90
C GLY A 41 -5.69 4.46 0.65
N LEU A 42 -6.76 3.82 0.16
CA LEU A 42 -6.77 2.99 -1.04
C LEU A 42 -7.94 3.39 -1.95
N ASP A 43 -7.64 4.10 -3.04
CA ASP A 43 -8.57 4.33 -4.14
C ASP A 43 -8.50 3.15 -5.12
N ILE A 44 -9.56 2.33 -5.12
CA ILE A 44 -9.65 1.12 -5.94
C ILE A 44 -9.89 1.45 -7.40
N GLU A 45 -10.68 2.49 -7.71
CA GLU A 45 -11.03 2.85 -9.08
C GLU A 45 -9.84 3.40 -9.84
N SER A 46 -9.04 4.24 -9.18
CA SER A 46 -7.85 4.88 -9.78
C SER A 46 -6.57 4.07 -9.54
N ASN A 47 -6.60 2.96 -8.79
CA ASN A 47 -5.45 2.17 -8.38
C ASN A 47 -4.40 3.01 -7.63
N ILE A 48 -4.86 3.91 -6.73
CA ILE A 48 -4.00 4.79 -5.94
C ILE A 48 -3.88 4.28 -4.52
N ILE A 49 -2.65 4.25 -4.00
CA ILE A 49 -2.30 3.89 -2.63
C ILE A 49 -1.66 5.11 -1.97
N LEU A 50 -2.19 5.53 -0.82
CA LEU A 50 -1.54 6.53 0.02
C LEU A 50 -0.44 5.84 0.84
N VAL A 51 0.79 6.35 0.72
CA VAL A 51 1.96 5.91 1.48
C VAL A 51 2.38 7.07 2.37
N GLN A 52 1.89 7.06 3.60
CA GLN A 52 2.06 8.15 4.56
C GLN A 52 2.70 7.63 5.84
N ASP A 53 3.31 8.51 6.60
CA ASP A 53 4.03 8.21 7.82
C ASP A 53 5.44 7.65 7.64
N GLU A 54 6.05 7.26 8.77
CA GLU A 54 7.36 6.65 8.84
C GLU A 54 7.34 5.25 8.22
N ILE A 55 8.35 4.94 7.39
CA ILE A 55 8.48 3.60 6.81
C ILE A 55 8.86 2.62 7.93
N SER A 56 7.97 1.69 8.16
CA SER A 56 8.05 0.65 9.18
C SER A 56 7.51 -0.66 8.64
N GLN A 57 7.71 -1.75 9.38
CA GLN A 57 7.12 -3.04 9.06
C GLN A 57 5.59 -2.96 8.86
N GLY A 58 4.90 -2.14 9.67
CA GLY A 58 3.46 -1.93 9.56
C GLY A 58 3.07 -1.27 8.24
N LEU A 59 3.77 -0.20 7.85
CA LEU A 59 3.53 0.50 6.59
C LEU A 59 3.84 -0.41 5.38
N THR A 60 4.96 -1.14 5.42
CA THR A 60 5.33 -2.08 4.36
C THR A 60 4.27 -3.15 4.17
N PHE A 61 3.81 -3.76 5.27
CA PHE A 61 2.74 -4.76 5.23
C PHE A 61 1.43 -4.18 4.66
N ASP A 62 1.07 -2.97 5.06
CA ASP A 62 -0.14 -2.27 4.60
C ASP A 62 -0.08 -2.03 3.08
N VAL A 63 1.02 -1.48 2.57
CA VAL A 63 1.22 -1.23 1.13
C VAL A 63 1.13 -2.52 0.33
N ILE A 64 1.84 -3.58 0.75
CA ILE A 64 1.83 -4.88 0.07
C ILE A 64 0.41 -5.46 0.06
N SER A 65 -0.31 -5.36 1.18
CA SER A 65 -1.68 -5.85 1.31
C SER A 65 -2.65 -5.12 0.37
N LYS A 66 -2.50 -3.81 0.23
CA LYS A 66 -3.28 -2.98 -0.71
C LYS A 66 -3.00 -3.36 -2.18
N VAL A 67 -1.74 -3.54 -2.55
CA VAL A 67 -1.37 -4.01 -3.90
C VAL A 67 -1.98 -5.39 -4.19
N ARG A 68 -1.87 -6.34 -3.25
CA ARG A 68 -2.47 -7.67 -3.41
C ARG A 68 -3.98 -7.60 -3.57
N LEU A 69 -4.64 -6.70 -2.86
CA LEU A 69 -6.07 -6.48 -2.99
C LEU A 69 -6.43 -5.92 -4.37
N LEU A 70 -5.70 -4.89 -4.86
CA LEU A 70 -5.91 -4.34 -6.20
C LEU A 70 -5.76 -5.42 -7.27
N ARG A 71 -4.73 -6.27 -7.19
CA ARG A 71 -4.53 -7.39 -8.12
C ARG A 71 -5.67 -8.42 -8.08
N LYS A 72 -6.23 -8.67 -6.90
CA LYS A 72 -7.37 -9.59 -6.75
C LYS A 72 -8.65 -9.03 -7.35
N ILE A 73 -8.88 -7.72 -7.22
CA ILE A 73 -10.07 -7.05 -7.75
C ILE A 73 -9.94 -6.84 -9.26
N ASN A 74 -8.75 -6.46 -9.73
CA ASN A 74 -8.45 -6.22 -11.14
C ASN A 74 -7.32 -7.15 -11.61
N PRO A 75 -7.63 -8.34 -12.15
CA PRO A 75 -6.61 -9.26 -12.68
C PRO A 75 -5.81 -8.69 -13.86
N GLU A 76 -6.37 -7.70 -14.59
CA GLU A 76 -5.72 -7.01 -15.71
C GLU A 76 -4.95 -5.75 -15.30
N LEU A 77 -4.67 -5.58 -14.01
CA LEU A 77 -3.94 -4.44 -13.47
C LEU A 77 -2.59 -4.27 -14.17
N LYS A 78 -2.35 -3.09 -14.75
CA LYS A 78 -1.08 -2.75 -15.45
C LYS A 78 -0.25 -1.71 -14.72
N SER A 79 -0.88 -0.91 -13.88
CA SER A 79 -0.18 0.12 -13.11
C SER A 79 -0.87 0.43 -11.80
N ILE A 80 -0.07 0.82 -10.81
CA ILE A 80 -0.50 1.41 -9.55
C ILE A 80 0.18 2.76 -9.36
N THR A 81 -0.43 3.64 -8.59
CA THR A 81 0.17 4.92 -8.21
C THR A 81 0.25 5.02 -6.70
N MET A 82 1.44 5.25 -6.19
CA MET A 82 1.70 5.54 -4.78
C MET A 82 1.81 7.05 -4.59
N LEU A 83 0.96 7.63 -3.73
CA LEU A 83 1.09 9.02 -3.29
C LEU A 83 1.92 9.04 -2.01
N LEU A 84 3.18 9.43 -2.14
CA LEU A 84 4.18 9.36 -1.09
C LEU A 84 4.25 10.66 -0.29
N ASN A 85 4.13 10.54 1.03
CA ASN A 85 4.41 11.61 2.00
C ASN A 85 5.01 10.99 3.26
N SER A 86 6.34 10.90 3.32
CA SER A 86 7.03 10.18 4.38
C SER A 86 8.35 10.88 4.78
N PRO A 87 8.65 10.93 6.07
CA PRO A 87 9.96 11.39 6.57
C PRO A 87 11.09 10.38 6.34
N GLY A 88 10.79 9.19 5.83
CA GLY A 88 11.70 8.06 5.76
C GLY A 88 11.41 7.03 6.84
N GLY A 89 12.41 6.32 7.31
CA GLY A 89 12.26 5.30 8.35
C GLY A 89 13.22 4.13 8.15
N ASP A 90 12.75 2.91 8.38
CA ASP A 90 13.56 1.69 8.31
C ASP A 90 14.05 1.41 6.90
N VAL A 91 15.38 1.31 6.75
CA VAL A 91 16.03 1.08 5.45
C VAL A 91 15.79 -0.34 4.95
N VAL A 92 15.79 -1.34 5.85
CA VAL A 92 15.56 -2.74 5.48
C VAL A 92 14.14 -2.93 4.96
N GLU A 93 13.16 -2.36 5.64
CA GLU A 93 11.77 -2.34 5.19
C GLU A 93 11.61 -1.62 3.85
N THR A 94 12.33 -0.51 3.68
CA THR A 94 12.33 0.24 2.42
C THR A 94 12.90 -0.59 1.27
N LEU A 95 14.04 -1.25 1.47
CA LEU A 95 14.65 -2.13 0.47
C LEU A 95 13.73 -3.30 0.12
N GLY A 96 13.09 -3.92 1.12
CA GLY A 96 12.09 -4.96 0.89
C GLY A 96 10.91 -4.48 0.03
N LEU A 97 10.43 -3.27 0.27
CA LEU A 97 9.36 -2.66 -0.55
C LEU A 97 9.84 -2.34 -1.97
N ILE A 98 11.07 -1.88 -2.14
CA ILE A 98 11.71 -1.65 -3.44
C ILE A 98 11.81 -2.95 -4.23
N ASP A 99 12.26 -4.04 -3.62
CA ASP A 99 12.35 -5.34 -4.27
C ASP A 99 10.96 -5.87 -4.66
N TYR A 100 9.96 -5.63 -3.82
CA TYR A 100 8.57 -5.96 -4.15
C TYR A 100 8.08 -5.18 -5.38
N ILE A 101 8.34 -3.87 -5.46
CA ILE A 101 7.99 -3.03 -6.62
C ILE A 101 8.67 -3.52 -7.90
N ARG A 102 9.94 -3.90 -7.83
CA ARG A 102 10.67 -4.49 -8.96
C ARG A 102 10.07 -5.82 -9.39
N THR A 103 9.77 -6.68 -8.43
CA THR A 103 9.10 -7.97 -8.69
C THR A 103 7.76 -7.79 -9.39
N LEU A 104 6.94 -6.80 -9.00
CA LEU A 104 5.69 -6.46 -9.69
C LEU A 104 5.93 -6.10 -11.16
N LYS A 105 6.99 -5.36 -11.45
CA LYS A 105 7.35 -5.00 -12.82
C LYS A 105 7.84 -6.19 -13.63
N ASP A 106 8.78 -6.93 -13.07
CA ASP A 106 9.53 -7.95 -13.81
C ASP A 106 8.70 -9.24 -14.03
N ASN A 107 7.94 -9.65 -13.02
CA ASN A 107 7.18 -10.90 -13.07
C ASN A 107 5.74 -10.71 -13.52
N ASP A 108 5.11 -9.61 -13.13
CA ASP A 108 3.67 -9.38 -13.34
C ASP A 108 3.40 -8.30 -14.41
N GLY A 109 4.43 -7.59 -14.87
CA GLY A 109 4.29 -6.48 -15.83
C GLY A 109 3.59 -5.24 -15.25
N ILE A 110 3.41 -5.17 -13.92
CA ILE A 110 2.73 -4.08 -13.23
C ILE A 110 3.71 -2.94 -12.95
N THR A 111 3.43 -1.77 -13.50
CA THR A 111 4.24 -0.57 -13.31
C THR A 111 3.82 0.17 -12.04
N THR A 112 4.79 0.62 -11.24
CA THR A 112 4.54 1.42 -10.05
C THR A 112 4.97 2.87 -10.30
N ASN A 113 3.98 3.77 -10.35
CA ASN A 113 4.19 5.21 -10.35
C ASN A 113 4.33 5.70 -8.91
N ILE A 114 5.27 6.62 -8.63
CA ILE A 114 5.41 7.21 -7.30
C ILE A 114 5.43 8.72 -7.42
N VAL A 115 4.48 9.37 -6.72
CA VAL A 115 4.31 10.83 -6.74
C VAL A 115 4.47 11.35 -5.32
N CYS A 116 5.53 12.11 -5.09
CA CYS A 116 5.73 12.80 -3.81
C CYS A 116 4.71 13.92 -3.64
N ARG A 117 3.90 13.84 -2.59
CA ARG A 117 2.95 14.88 -2.16
C ARG A 117 3.20 15.23 -0.70
N GLY A 118 4.06 16.21 -0.45
CA GLY A 118 4.51 16.59 0.87
C GLY A 118 6.00 16.36 1.02
N SER A 119 6.41 15.24 1.58
CA SER A 119 7.82 14.92 1.78
C SER A 119 8.19 13.51 1.28
N ALA A 120 9.41 13.39 0.79
CA ALA A 120 10.10 12.12 0.55
C ALA A 120 11.51 12.26 1.09
N MET A 121 11.73 11.93 2.36
CA MET A 121 13.00 12.17 3.04
C MET A 121 13.67 10.84 3.38
N SER A 122 15.02 10.83 3.42
CA SER A 122 15.80 9.67 3.84
C SER A 122 15.42 8.42 3.03
N ALA A 123 15.06 7.31 3.67
CA ALA A 123 14.62 6.07 3.04
C ALA A 123 13.42 6.26 2.07
N ALA A 124 12.53 7.21 2.34
CA ALA A 124 11.43 7.53 1.41
C ALA A 124 11.90 8.15 0.09
N ALA A 125 13.05 8.82 0.07
CA ALA A 125 13.64 9.30 -1.18
C ALA A 125 14.15 8.15 -2.04
N LEU A 126 14.68 7.07 -1.43
CA LEU A 126 15.05 5.84 -2.13
C LEU A 126 13.81 5.17 -2.72
N LEU A 127 12.72 5.08 -1.95
CA LEU A 127 11.46 4.54 -2.45
C LEU A 127 10.92 5.34 -3.63
N LEU A 128 10.95 6.68 -3.57
CA LEU A 128 10.57 7.54 -4.69
C LEU A 128 11.41 7.26 -5.94
N ALA A 129 12.73 7.11 -5.77
CA ALA A 129 13.65 6.81 -6.86
C ALA A 129 13.43 5.42 -7.49
N ALA A 130 12.92 4.46 -6.71
CA ALA A 130 12.70 3.08 -7.13
C ALA A 130 11.43 2.85 -7.95
N GLY A 131 10.57 3.87 -8.10
CA GLY A 131 9.37 3.75 -8.95
C GLY A 131 9.71 3.27 -10.35
N THR A 132 9.06 2.20 -10.80
CA THR A 132 9.30 1.56 -12.12
C THR A 132 8.56 2.25 -13.27
N GLY A 133 7.68 3.19 -12.95
CA GLY A 133 6.96 4.04 -13.90
C GLY A 133 7.29 5.52 -13.72
N LEU A 134 6.24 6.35 -13.69
CA LEU A 134 6.38 7.78 -13.44
C LEU A 134 6.90 8.04 -12.02
N ARG A 135 7.91 8.90 -11.92
CA ARG A 135 8.41 9.46 -10.67
C ARG A 135 8.24 10.96 -10.73
N ALA A 136 7.44 11.52 -9.82
CA ALA A 136 7.09 12.92 -9.84
C ALA A 136 7.05 13.51 -8.42
N ALA A 137 7.11 14.81 -8.32
CA ALA A 137 6.93 15.54 -7.09
C ALA A 137 6.05 16.77 -7.31
N SER A 138 5.18 17.07 -6.35
CA SER A 138 4.39 18.29 -6.36
C SER A 138 5.30 19.52 -6.18
N LYS A 139 4.87 20.67 -6.69
CA LYS A 139 5.67 21.92 -6.69
C LYS A 139 6.29 22.29 -5.34
N HIS A 140 5.59 22.00 -4.26
CA HIS A 140 6.01 22.37 -2.90
C HIS A 140 6.54 21.17 -2.09
N SER A 141 6.66 19.99 -2.71
CA SER A 141 7.21 18.82 -2.06
C SER A 141 8.68 19.02 -1.69
N LYS A 142 9.09 18.34 -0.63
CA LYS A 142 10.47 18.33 -0.15
C LYS A 142 11.06 16.94 -0.31
N ILE A 143 12.18 16.87 -0.99
CA ILE A 143 12.98 15.64 -1.13
C ILE A 143 14.30 15.88 -0.41
N MET A 144 14.69 14.95 0.46
CA MET A 144 15.93 15.04 1.20
C MET A 144 16.63 13.70 1.24
N VAL A 145 17.91 13.72 0.89
CA VAL A 145 18.80 12.56 0.97
C VAL A 145 19.93 12.91 1.95
N HIS A 146 20.23 11.99 2.84
CA HIS A 146 21.34 12.10 3.77
C HIS A 146 21.98 10.73 3.99
N GLN A 147 23.16 10.71 4.60
CA GLN A 147 23.80 9.45 5.02
C GLN A 147 22.93 8.72 6.03
N LEU A 148 23.12 7.40 6.11
CA LEU A 148 22.41 6.55 7.06
C LEU A 148 22.64 7.03 8.49
N SER A 149 21.54 7.25 9.20
CA SER A 149 21.58 7.60 10.62
C SER A 149 21.13 6.42 11.45
N THR A 150 21.96 5.97 12.39
CA THR A 150 21.62 4.91 13.33
C THR A 150 21.66 5.42 14.75
N PHE A 151 20.71 4.98 15.55
CA PHE A 151 20.75 5.17 17.01
C PHE A 151 20.85 3.80 17.65
N ASN A 152 21.98 3.55 18.31
CA ASN A 152 22.27 2.26 18.93
C ASN A 152 22.35 2.43 20.47
N MET A 153 21.48 1.69 21.20
CA MET A 153 21.54 1.53 22.66
C MET A 153 21.56 0.04 22.99
N GLY A 154 22.39 -0.34 23.94
CA GLY A 154 22.45 -1.73 24.38
C GLY A 154 23.83 -2.14 24.90
N LYS A 155 24.10 -3.45 24.93
CA LYS A 155 25.40 -3.98 25.29
C LYS A 155 26.43 -3.59 24.20
N LEU A 156 27.69 -3.41 24.58
CA LEU A 156 28.76 -2.98 23.67
C LEU A 156 28.89 -3.86 22.43
N GLU A 157 28.70 -5.15 22.56
CA GLU A 157 28.73 -6.11 21.43
C GLU A 157 27.58 -5.86 20.44
N ASP A 158 26.37 -5.59 20.96
CA ASP A 158 25.19 -5.30 20.14
C ASP A 158 25.38 -3.98 19.36
N VAL A 159 25.94 -2.96 20.04
CA VAL A 159 26.25 -1.65 19.42
C VAL A 159 27.25 -1.80 18.28
N LYS A 160 28.31 -2.60 18.48
CA LYS A 160 29.31 -2.87 17.42
C LYS A 160 28.72 -3.63 16.24
N SER A 161 27.90 -4.64 16.53
CA SER A 161 27.24 -5.43 15.48
C SER A 161 26.29 -4.58 14.63
N ASN A 162 25.52 -3.70 15.28
CA ASN A 162 24.60 -2.79 14.62
C ASN A 162 25.35 -1.73 13.78
N ALA A 163 26.46 -1.20 14.28
CA ALA A 163 27.31 -0.28 13.54
C ALA A 163 27.88 -0.93 12.27
N LYS A 164 28.37 -2.18 12.36
CA LYS A 164 28.86 -2.93 11.20
C LYS A 164 27.75 -3.23 10.18
N PHE A 165 26.55 -3.55 10.67
CA PHE A 165 25.40 -3.74 9.79
C PHE A 165 25.01 -2.45 9.06
N ALA A 166 25.05 -1.31 9.76
CA ALA A 166 24.80 -0.01 9.13
C ALA A 166 25.82 0.33 8.04
N GLU A 167 27.11 0.05 8.26
CA GLU A 167 28.16 0.21 7.24
C GLU A 167 27.86 -0.64 5.98
N GLN A 168 27.36 -1.86 6.13
CA GLN A 168 27.01 -2.74 5.01
C GLN A 168 25.78 -2.25 4.21
N LEU A 169 24.95 -1.39 4.79
CA LEU A 169 23.80 -0.81 4.08
C LEU A 169 24.16 0.47 3.32
N GLU A 170 25.32 1.08 3.60
CA GLU A 170 25.80 2.27 2.88
C GLU A 170 26.56 1.92 1.57
N ASP A 171 27.10 0.70 1.46
CA ASP A 171 27.77 0.18 0.27
C ASP A 171 26.77 -0.27 -0.82
#